data_351f41e302cffdd73d34e6c59d99eaa4
#
_entry.id   351f41e302cffdd73d34e6c59d99eaa4
#
_cell.length_a   1.000
_cell.length_b   1.000
_cell.length_c   1.000
_cell.angle_alpha   90.00
_cell.angle_beta   90.00
_cell.angle_gamma   90.00
#
_symmetry.space_group_name_H-M   'P 1'
#
loop_
_entity.id
_entity.type
_entity.pdbx_description
1 polymer ?
#
loop_
_entity_poly.entity_id
_entity_poly.type
_entity_poly.pdbx_seq_one_letter_code
_entity_poly.pdbx_strand_id
1 'polypeptide(L)'
;MNQVAHIIEVADLTKQFDDIKAVNSITFGVHTGELFGFLGPNGAGKTTTINMLTGLARPDSGSIRISDIDCTENPRAAQHLVGVVPDESNLYPELTGFDNLCFCASLYGIKKKERESRARELLDMFGLTQAANRRFGGYSKGMKRKLTIAAGIIHKPPILFLDEPTTGIDVASARQLRQLVDDLHRSGTTIFLTTHYIEEAERLCDRIAFIVSGRIIRIDTVENLVQPIRAKHVVQLACTNSILDIQGKLSSSFPELHFALSGNGVIRVESDQPIGVGPLIRFLEDNGTEVLEARRIRPSLEDVFVRITGLEAEAMRKEKEKKGGGQ
;
A
#
# COMPACT_ATOMS: atom_id res chain seq x y z
N MET A 1 -24.55 10.42 17.35
CA MET A 1 -23.29 10.03 16.69
C MET A 1 -23.56 8.67 16.08
N ASN A 2 -23.74 8.57 14.76
CA ASN A 2 -23.82 7.28 14.10
C ASN A 2 -22.48 6.59 14.27
N GLN A 3 -22.40 5.50 15.02
CA GLN A 3 -21.25 4.62 15.00
C GLN A 3 -21.12 4.10 13.57
N VAL A 4 -20.05 4.49 12.88
CA VAL A 4 -19.73 3.93 11.56
C VAL A 4 -19.45 2.45 11.80
N ALA A 5 -20.30 1.58 11.23
CA ALA A 5 -20.20 0.14 11.44
C ALA A 5 -18.90 -0.39 10.81
N HIS A 6 -18.14 -1.16 11.57
CA HIS A 6 -17.01 -1.90 11.05
C HIS A 6 -17.51 -3.12 10.27
N ILE A 7 -17.04 -3.29 9.04
CA ILE A 7 -17.31 -4.49 8.24
C ILE A 7 -16.24 -5.57 8.48
N ILE A 8 -15.06 -5.17 8.94
CA ILE A 8 -13.99 -6.07 9.40
C ILE A 8 -13.58 -5.62 10.79
N GLU A 9 -13.58 -6.55 11.76
CA GLU A 9 -13.09 -6.33 13.11
C GLU A 9 -12.04 -7.38 13.44
N VAL A 10 -10.91 -6.92 13.95
CA VAL A 10 -9.77 -7.75 14.34
C VAL A 10 -9.36 -7.38 15.77
N ALA A 11 -9.29 -8.36 16.65
CA ALA A 11 -8.87 -8.15 18.04
C ALA A 11 -7.75 -9.12 18.43
N ASP A 12 -6.63 -8.56 18.89
CA ASP A 12 -5.45 -9.26 19.43
C ASP A 12 -4.92 -10.41 18.56
N LEU A 13 -5.03 -10.24 17.24
CA LEU A 13 -4.70 -11.25 16.25
C LEU A 13 -3.21 -11.56 16.25
N THR A 14 -2.86 -12.83 16.39
CA THR A 14 -1.46 -13.30 16.46
C THR A 14 -1.26 -14.50 15.54
N LYS A 15 -0.10 -14.51 14.86
CA LYS A 15 0.38 -15.66 14.08
C LYS A 15 1.88 -15.82 14.23
N GLN A 16 2.30 -17.02 14.58
CA GLN A 16 3.69 -17.41 14.68
C GLN A 16 3.98 -18.57 13.72
N PHE A 17 5.13 -18.54 13.08
CA PHE A 17 5.70 -19.64 12.30
C PHE A 17 7.06 -19.95 12.91
N ASP A 18 7.21 -21.13 13.45
CA ASP A 18 8.39 -21.55 14.21
C ASP A 18 8.76 -20.49 15.28
N ASP A 19 9.94 -19.87 15.20
CA ASP A 19 10.39 -18.83 16.14
C ASP A 19 10.01 -17.41 15.73
N ILE A 20 9.34 -17.23 14.57
CA ILE A 20 9.03 -15.91 14.01
C ILE A 20 7.56 -15.56 14.27
N LYS A 21 7.31 -14.52 15.07
CA LYS A 21 5.98 -13.90 15.19
C LYS A 21 5.73 -13.00 13.97
N ALA A 22 5.09 -13.56 12.95
CA ALA A 22 4.75 -12.84 11.72
C ALA A 22 3.68 -11.77 11.95
N VAL A 23 2.74 -12.03 12.90
CA VAL A 23 1.73 -11.07 13.36
C VAL A 23 1.65 -11.18 14.88
N ASN A 24 1.70 -10.05 15.58
CA ASN A 24 1.87 -9.99 17.03
C ASN A 24 0.83 -9.07 17.67
N SER A 25 -0.30 -9.64 18.09
CA SER A 25 -1.39 -8.98 18.80
C SER A 25 -1.86 -7.69 18.13
N ILE A 26 -2.27 -7.78 16.85
CA ILE A 26 -2.81 -6.63 16.13
C ILE A 26 -4.31 -6.48 16.36
N THR A 27 -4.76 -5.24 16.55
CA THR A 27 -6.17 -4.87 16.72
C THR A 27 -6.50 -3.71 15.81
N PHE A 28 -7.55 -3.86 14.96
CA PHE A 28 -8.03 -2.80 14.09
C PHE A 28 -9.44 -3.10 13.57
N GLY A 29 -10.12 -2.05 13.06
CA GLY A 29 -11.39 -2.18 12.37
C GLY A 29 -11.35 -1.46 11.03
N VAL A 30 -12.07 -1.99 10.04
CA VAL A 30 -12.29 -1.38 8.72
C VAL A 30 -13.75 -1.03 8.57
N HIS A 31 -14.04 0.19 8.15
CA HIS A 31 -15.41 0.67 7.96
C HIS A 31 -16.01 0.18 6.64
N THR A 32 -17.32 0.08 6.58
CA THR A 32 -18.02 -0.24 5.31
C THR A 32 -17.75 0.84 4.27
N GLY A 33 -17.38 0.44 3.07
CA GLY A 33 -17.07 1.35 1.95
C GLY A 33 -15.70 2.05 2.06
N GLU A 34 -14.86 1.69 3.03
CA GLU A 34 -13.53 2.28 3.24
C GLU A 34 -12.48 1.62 2.33
N LEU A 35 -11.53 2.41 1.83
CA LEU A 35 -10.27 1.92 1.27
C LEU A 35 -9.21 2.00 2.37
N PHE A 36 -8.98 0.87 3.03
CA PHE A 36 -8.05 0.76 4.15
C PHE A 36 -6.69 0.25 3.69
N GLY A 37 -5.65 1.04 3.90
CA GLY A 37 -4.27 0.72 3.55
C GLY A 37 -3.53 0.01 4.70
N PHE A 38 -2.87 -1.09 4.39
CA PHE A 38 -2.00 -1.81 5.33
C PHE A 38 -0.56 -1.71 4.83
N LEU A 39 0.16 -0.69 5.31
CA LEU A 39 1.44 -0.23 4.80
C LEU A 39 2.61 -0.68 5.67
N GLY A 40 3.60 -1.31 5.07
CA GLY A 40 4.81 -1.73 5.80
C GLY A 40 5.83 -2.41 4.90
N PRO A 41 7.06 -2.60 5.39
CA PRO A 41 8.13 -3.27 4.64
C PRO A 41 7.80 -4.73 4.32
N ASN A 42 8.60 -5.33 3.46
CA ASN A 42 8.52 -6.77 3.20
C ASN A 42 8.82 -7.53 4.50
N GLY A 43 8.07 -8.62 4.72
CA GLY A 43 8.18 -9.39 5.97
C GLY A 43 7.48 -8.76 7.19
N ALA A 44 6.81 -7.61 7.06
CA ALA A 44 6.11 -6.97 8.17
C ALA A 44 4.84 -7.71 8.64
N GLY A 45 4.38 -8.75 7.94
CA GLY A 45 3.19 -9.53 8.29
C GLY A 45 1.95 -9.22 7.46
N LYS A 46 2.05 -8.41 6.38
CA LYS A 46 0.92 -7.98 5.54
C LYS A 46 0.16 -9.15 4.90
N THR A 47 0.84 -9.97 4.12
CA THR A 47 0.26 -11.17 3.46
C THR A 47 -0.26 -12.17 4.48
N THR A 48 0.46 -12.36 5.60
CA THR A 48 0.01 -13.24 6.69
C THR A 48 -1.31 -12.76 7.29
N THR A 49 -1.47 -11.45 7.46
CA THR A 49 -2.72 -10.85 7.95
C THR A 49 -3.85 -11.09 6.96
N ILE A 50 -3.66 -10.82 5.65
CA ILE A 50 -4.67 -11.15 4.61
C ILE A 50 -5.04 -12.63 4.65
N ASN A 51 -4.06 -13.53 4.73
CA ASN A 51 -4.32 -14.97 4.76
C ASN A 51 -5.17 -15.39 5.96
N MET A 52 -5.00 -14.75 7.12
CA MET A 52 -5.86 -15.00 8.28
C MET A 52 -7.26 -14.44 8.07
N LEU A 53 -7.39 -13.21 7.56
CA LEU A 53 -8.68 -12.55 7.29
C LEU A 53 -9.52 -13.31 6.25
N THR A 54 -8.86 -13.97 5.29
CA THR A 54 -9.51 -14.73 4.21
C THR A 54 -9.68 -16.22 4.51
N GLY A 55 -9.23 -16.66 5.69
CA GLY A 55 -9.32 -18.05 6.12
C GLY A 55 -8.31 -18.99 5.45
N LEU A 56 -7.30 -18.47 4.76
CA LEU A 56 -6.19 -19.23 4.17
C LEU A 56 -5.14 -19.65 5.23
N ALA A 57 -5.06 -18.91 6.33
CA ALA A 57 -4.24 -19.27 7.49
C ALA A 57 -5.07 -19.17 8.78
N ARG A 58 -4.86 -20.11 9.70
CA ARG A 58 -5.49 -20.07 11.00
C ARG A 58 -4.68 -19.20 11.96
N PRO A 59 -5.29 -18.22 12.66
CA PRO A 59 -4.61 -17.49 13.74
C PRO A 59 -4.27 -18.43 14.91
N ASP A 60 -3.22 -18.08 15.65
CA ASP A 60 -2.86 -18.79 16.87
C ASP A 60 -3.62 -18.23 18.08
N SER A 61 -3.96 -16.94 18.04
CA SER A 61 -4.84 -16.31 19.04
C SER A 61 -5.50 -15.05 18.44
N GLY A 62 -6.48 -14.49 19.15
CA GLY A 62 -7.26 -13.35 18.75
C GLY A 62 -8.53 -13.75 18.00
N SER A 63 -9.27 -12.77 17.52
CA SER A 63 -10.54 -12.99 16.81
C SER A 63 -10.64 -12.15 15.56
N ILE A 64 -11.41 -12.65 14.59
CA ILE A 64 -11.72 -12.01 13.30
C ILE A 64 -13.23 -12.06 13.08
N ARG A 65 -13.86 -10.90 12.84
CA ARG A 65 -15.25 -10.82 12.42
C ARG A 65 -15.35 -10.09 11.07
N ILE A 66 -16.15 -10.62 10.17
CA ILE A 66 -16.44 -10.03 8.86
C ILE A 66 -17.95 -9.98 8.70
N SER A 67 -18.54 -8.80 8.57
CA SER A 67 -20.00 -8.61 8.47
C SER A 67 -20.76 -9.41 9.53
N ASP A 68 -20.36 -9.28 10.80
CA ASP A 68 -20.93 -10.00 11.95
C ASP A 68 -20.68 -11.53 12.00
N ILE A 69 -20.00 -12.10 11.02
CA ILE A 69 -19.61 -13.50 10.99
C ILE A 69 -18.29 -13.68 11.74
N ASP A 70 -18.26 -14.58 12.72
CA ASP A 70 -17.01 -14.99 13.35
C ASP A 70 -16.23 -15.90 12.39
N CYS A 71 -15.14 -15.36 11.84
CA CYS A 71 -14.26 -16.07 10.92
C CYS A 71 -13.21 -16.89 11.64
N THR A 72 -13.02 -16.71 12.94
CA THR A 72 -12.08 -17.49 13.76
C THR A 72 -12.58 -18.93 13.89
N GLU A 73 -13.87 -19.11 14.18
CA GLU A 73 -14.50 -20.43 14.30
C GLU A 73 -14.92 -21.01 12.95
N ASN A 74 -15.40 -20.18 12.03
CA ASN A 74 -15.86 -20.59 10.70
C ASN A 74 -15.29 -19.73 9.56
N PRO A 75 -13.99 -19.91 9.19
CA PRO A 75 -13.34 -19.09 8.17
C PRO A 75 -14.04 -19.13 6.80
N ARG A 76 -14.73 -20.24 6.49
CA ARG A 76 -15.41 -20.41 5.20
C ARG A 76 -16.74 -19.65 5.11
N ALA A 77 -17.36 -19.33 6.24
CA ALA A 77 -18.65 -18.65 6.24
C ALA A 77 -18.63 -17.28 5.57
N ALA A 78 -17.50 -16.55 5.70
CA ALA A 78 -17.33 -15.24 5.10
C ALA A 78 -16.71 -15.26 3.68
N GLN A 79 -16.30 -16.41 3.14
CA GLN A 79 -15.61 -16.47 1.83
C GLN A 79 -16.46 -15.94 0.67
N HIS A 80 -17.78 -16.05 0.75
CA HIS A 80 -18.68 -15.49 -0.27
C HIS A 80 -18.81 -13.96 -0.20
N LEU A 81 -18.39 -13.35 0.93
CA LEU A 81 -18.40 -11.89 1.13
C LEU A 81 -17.07 -11.24 0.70
N VAL A 82 -16.05 -12.02 0.39
CA VAL A 82 -14.73 -11.52 0.14
C VAL A 82 -14.22 -11.90 -1.25
N GLY A 83 -13.64 -10.94 -1.95
CA GLY A 83 -12.79 -11.17 -3.11
C GLY A 83 -11.33 -11.10 -2.69
N VAL A 84 -10.50 -11.99 -3.20
CA VAL A 84 -9.07 -12.04 -2.86
C VAL A 84 -8.22 -11.96 -4.12
N VAL A 85 -7.30 -11.01 -4.13
CA VAL A 85 -6.34 -10.81 -5.20
C VAL A 85 -4.94 -10.93 -4.60
N PRO A 86 -4.30 -12.09 -4.69
CA PRO A 86 -2.96 -12.33 -4.13
C PRO A 86 -1.88 -11.58 -4.92
N ASP A 87 -0.69 -11.40 -4.35
CA ASP A 87 0.47 -10.79 -5.03
C ASP A 87 0.82 -11.56 -6.33
N GLU A 88 0.86 -12.88 -6.27
CA GLU A 88 1.01 -13.74 -7.45
C GLU A 88 -0.35 -14.22 -7.96
N SER A 89 -0.54 -14.15 -9.27
CA SER A 89 -1.81 -14.59 -9.87
C SER A 89 -1.97 -16.11 -9.79
N ASN A 90 -3.13 -16.53 -9.31
CA ASN A 90 -3.54 -17.94 -9.18
C ASN A 90 -4.45 -18.43 -10.33
N LEU A 91 -4.55 -17.67 -11.42
CA LEU A 91 -5.35 -18.05 -12.59
C LEU A 91 -4.61 -19.06 -13.47
N TYR A 92 -5.38 -19.84 -14.22
CA TYR A 92 -4.87 -20.94 -15.04
C TYR A 92 -4.26 -20.42 -16.34
N PRO A 93 -2.94 -20.63 -16.57
CA PRO A 93 -2.25 -20.10 -17.76
C PRO A 93 -2.73 -20.72 -19.08
N GLU A 94 -3.28 -21.95 -19.04
CA GLU A 94 -3.77 -22.68 -20.20
C GLU A 94 -5.14 -22.21 -20.66
N LEU A 95 -5.95 -21.66 -19.75
CA LEU A 95 -7.28 -21.12 -20.05
C LEU A 95 -7.19 -19.75 -20.69
N THR A 96 -8.20 -19.38 -21.46
CA THR A 96 -8.35 -18.02 -21.96
C THR A 96 -8.73 -17.06 -20.82
N GLY A 97 -8.64 -15.75 -21.05
CA GLY A 97 -9.11 -14.75 -20.07
C GLY A 97 -10.59 -14.95 -19.76
N PHE A 98 -11.40 -15.19 -20.78
CA PHE A 98 -12.83 -15.46 -20.64
C PHE A 98 -13.11 -16.74 -19.84
N ASP A 99 -12.42 -17.83 -20.17
CA ASP A 99 -12.63 -19.12 -19.49
C ASP A 99 -12.20 -19.07 -18.02
N ASN A 100 -11.10 -18.37 -17.71
CA ASN A 100 -10.69 -18.13 -16.32
C ASN A 100 -11.81 -17.43 -15.50
N LEU A 101 -12.38 -16.36 -16.05
CA LEU A 101 -13.48 -15.65 -15.37
C LEU A 101 -14.72 -16.53 -15.22
N CYS A 102 -15.10 -17.28 -16.27
CA CYS A 102 -16.21 -18.21 -16.20
C CYS A 102 -15.96 -19.33 -15.18
N PHE A 103 -14.74 -19.84 -15.11
CA PHE A 103 -14.34 -20.84 -14.12
C PHE A 103 -14.46 -20.30 -12.70
N CYS A 104 -13.87 -19.13 -12.41
CA CYS A 104 -13.98 -18.50 -11.10
C CYS A 104 -15.42 -18.26 -10.69
N ALA A 105 -16.25 -17.73 -11.60
CA ALA A 105 -17.68 -17.53 -11.36
C ALA A 105 -18.42 -18.84 -11.02
N SER A 106 -18.02 -19.96 -11.64
CA SER A 106 -18.64 -21.25 -11.37
C SER A 106 -18.37 -21.77 -9.97
N LEU A 107 -17.22 -21.44 -9.37
CA LEU A 107 -16.88 -21.80 -7.99
C LEU A 107 -17.83 -21.15 -6.97
N TYR A 108 -18.38 -19.98 -7.31
CA TYR A 108 -19.40 -19.27 -6.51
C TYR A 108 -20.83 -19.65 -6.89
N GLY A 109 -21.02 -20.71 -7.70
CA GLY A 109 -22.37 -21.22 -8.07
C GLY A 109 -23.12 -20.35 -9.09
N ILE A 110 -22.46 -19.39 -9.75
CA ILE A 110 -23.10 -18.54 -10.76
C ILE A 110 -23.46 -19.36 -12.00
N LYS A 111 -24.72 -19.29 -12.44
CA LYS A 111 -25.24 -20.06 -13.58
C LYS A 111 -24.57 -19.66 -14.89
N LYS A 112 -24.48 -20.61 -15.85
CA LYS A 112 -23.74 -20.45 -17.11
C LYS A 112 -24.05 -19.15 -17.85
N LYS A 113 -25.31 -18.84 -18.10
CA LYS A 113 -25.71 -17.61 -18.83
C LYS A 113 -25.28 -16.34 -18.13
N GLU A 114 -25.42 -16.30 -16.80
CA GLU A 114 -25.06 -15.16 -15.97
C GLU A 114 -23.54 -14.98 -15.89
N ARG A 115 -22.76 -16.06 -15.65
CA ARG A 115 -21.30 -15.97 -15.57
C ARG A 115 -20.65 -15.55 -16.88
N GLU A 116 -21.19 -16.01 -18.04
CA GLU A 116 -20.72 -15.59 -19.35
C GLU A 116 -20.98 -14.09 -19.61
N SER A 117 -22.17 -13.60 -19.23
CA SER A 117 -22.49 -12.16 -19.31
C SER A 117 -21.56 -11.34 -18.44
N ARG A 118 -21.39 -11.77 -17.19
CA ARG A 118 -20.55 -11.06 -16.23
C ARG A 118 -19.06 -11.10 -16.61
N ALA A 119 -18.58 -12.22 -17.16
CA ALA A 119 -17.21 -12.30 -17.66
C ALA A 119 -16.95 -11.30 -18.79
N ARG A 120 -17.89 -11.14 -19.73
CA ARG A 120 -17.76 -10.14 -20.82
C ARG A 120 -17.80 -8.71 -20.28
N GLU A 121 -18.71 -8.41 -19.35
CA GLU A 121 -18.79 -7.11 -18.67
C GLU A 121 -17.48 -6.75 -17.99
N LEU A 122 -16.87 -7.68 -17.24
CA LEU A 122 -15.61 -7.43 -16.56
C LEU A 122 -14.42 -7.31 -17.51
N LEU A 123 -14.38 -8.14 -18.57
CA LEU A 123 -13.34 -7.99 -19.59
C LEU A 123 -13.41 -6.63 -20.28
N ASP A 124 -14.60 -6.09 -20.50
CA ASP A 124 -14.77 -4.76 -21.06
C ASP A 124 -14.34 -3.67 -20.05
N MET A 125 -14.85 -3.72 -18.83
CA MET A 125 -14.50 -2.79 -17.75
C MET A 125 -12.98 -2.69 -17.53
N PHE A 126 -12.26 -3.83 -17.60
CA PHE A 126 -10.81 -3.89 -17.41
C PHE A 126 -10.00 -3.66 -18.69
N GLY A 127 -10.67 -3.39 -19.84
CA GLY A 127 -10.02 -3.16 -21.12
C GLY A 127 -9.30 -4.39 -21.67
N LEU A 128 -9.86 -5.59 -21.42
CA LEU A 128 -9.31 -6.89 -21.82
C LEU A 128 -10.12 -7.58 -22.92
N THR A 129 -11.14 -6.93 -23.49
CA THR A 129 -12.06 -7.48 -24.50
C THR A 129 -11.31 -8.06 -25.69
N GLN A 130 -10.30 -7.36 -26.23
CA GLN A 130 -9.49 -7.82 -27.37
C GLN A 130 -8.63 -9.05 -27.04
N ALA A 131 -8.32 -9.26 -25.77
CA ALA A 131 -7.52 -10.39 -25.30
C ALA A 131 -8.35 -11.52 -24.71
N ALA A 132 -9.67 -11.39 -24.66
CA ALA A 132 -10.59 -12.31 -23.99
C ALA A 132 -10.36 -13.78 -24.35
N ASN A 133 -10.12 -14.07 -25.64
CA ASN A 133 -9.93 -15.42 -26.18
C ASN A 133 -8.46 -15.85 -26.25
N ARG A 134 -7.51 -15.03 -25.79
CA ARG A 134 -6.10 -15.41 -25.69
C ARG A 134 -5.86 -16.20 -24.41
N ARG A 135 -4.93 -17.14 -24.42
CA ARG A 135 -4.50 -17.87 -23.22
C ARG A 135 -3.89 -16.89 -22.20
N PHE A 136 -4.26 -17.03 -20.93
CA PHE A 136 -3.78 -16.19 -19.83
C PHE A 136 -2.25 -16.20 -19.70
N GLY A 137 -1.60 -17.33 -19.97
CA GLY A 137 -0.13 -17.44 -19.98
C GLY A 137 0.55 -16.38 -20.86
N GLY A 138 -0.08 -16.01 -22.00
CA GLY A 138 0.40 -15.00 -22.93
C GLY A 138 0.05 -13.55 -22.61
N TYR A 139 -0.57 -13.27 -21.46
CA TYR A 139 -0.86 -11.90 -21.02
C TYR A 139 0.40 -11.20 -20.48
N SER A 140 0.50 -9.88 -20.68
CA SER A 140 1.49 -9.07 -19.97
C SER A 140 1.23 -9.09 -18.46
N LYS A 141 2.21 -8.74 -17.63
CA LYS A 141 2.04 -8.66 -16.16
C LYS A 141 0.86 -7.78 -15.77
N GLY A 142 0.73 -6.58 -16.39
CA GLY A 142 -0.39 -5.68 -16.14
C GLY A 142 -1.74 -6.27 -16.56
N MET A 143 -1.82 -6.96 -17.70
CA MET A 143 -3.05 -7.65 -18.12
C MET A 143 -3.40 -8.80 -17.17
N LYS A 144 -2.40 -9.57 -16.72
CA LYS A 144 -2.60 -10.65 -15.74
C LYS A 144 -3.19 -10.09 -14.46
N ARG A 145 -2.65 -8.97 -13.95
CA ARG A 145 -3.13 -8.32 -12.73
C ARG A 145 -4.58 -7.84 -12.87
N LYS A 146 -4.91 -7.20 -13.99
CA LYS A 146 -6.27 -6.77 -14.30
C LYS A 146 -7.25 -7.96 -14.30
N LEU A 147 -6.90 -9.06 -14.96
CA LEU A 147 -7.76 -10.25 -14.99
C LEU A 147 -7.90 -10.88 -13.61
N THR A 148 -6.85 -10.91 -12.78
CA THR A 148 -6.91 -11.44 -11.42
C THR A 148 -7.85 -10.62 -10.53
N ILE A 149 -7.85 -9.29 -10.67
CA ILE A 149 -8.81 -8.43 -9.96
C ILE A 149 -10.24 -8.68 -10.48
N ALA A 150 -10.43 -8.76 -11.80
CA ALA A 150 -11.72 -9.08 -12.39
C ALA A 150 -12.27 -10.43 -11.87
N ALA A 151 -11.41 -11.44 -11.72
CA ALA A 151 -11.77 -12.72 -11.12
C ALA A 151 -12.15 -12.57 -9.63
N GLY A 152 -11.42 -11.75 -8.87
CA GLY A 152 -11.70 -11.49 -7.46
C GLY A 152 -13.05 -10.82 -7.21
N ILE A 153 -13.57 -10.05 -8.19
CA ILE A 153 -14.87 -9.35 -8.07
C ILE A 153 -16.01 -10.00 -8.86
N ILE A 154 -15.78 -11.17 -9.48
CA ILE A 154 -16.77 -11.81 -10.38
C ILE A 154 -18.08 -12.13 -9.68
N HIS A 155 -18.05 -12.44 -8.40
CA HIS A 155 -19.22 -12.74 -7.56
C HIS A 155 -19.78 -11.54 -6.81
N LYS A 156 -19.31 -10.31 -7.11
CA LYS A 156 -19.75 -9.04 -6.48
C LYS A 156 -19.57 -9.00 -4.96
N PRO A 157 -18.38 -9.29 -4.44
CA PRO A 157 -18.16 -9.28 -3.00
C PRO A 157 -18.25 -7.85 -2.45
N PRO A 158 -18.80 -7.65 -1.24
CA PRO A 158 -18.77 -6.35 -0.57
C PRO A 158 -17.38 -5.93 -0.09
N ILE A 159 -16.44 -6.88 0.03
CA ILE A 159 -15.05 -6.65 0.49
C ILE A 159 -14.07 -7.23 -0.51
N LEU A 160 -13.06 -6.44 -0.86
CA LEU A 160 -11.97 -6.85 -1.76
C LEU A 160 -10.62 -6.72 -1.05
N PHE A 161 -9.90 -7.83 -0.92
CA PHE A 161 -8.52 -7.86 -0.45
C PHE A 161 -7.56 -7.82 -1.64
N LEU A 162 -6.66 -6.82 -1.64
CA LEU A 162 -5.63 -6.63 -2.66
C LEU A 162 -4.26 -6.74 -2.00
N ASP A 163 -3.54 -7.82 -2.29
CA ASP A 163 -2.16 -7.99 -1.79
C ASP A 163 -1.17 -7.46 -2.82
N GLU A 164 -0.55 -6.32 -2.52
CA GLU A 164 0.46 -5.65 -3.34
C GLU A 164 0.07 -5.52 -4.83
N PRO A 165 -1.06 -4.89 -5.18
CA PRO A 165 -1.64 -4.97 -6.53
C PRO A 165 -0.79 -4.37 -7.64
N THR A 166 0.12 -3.46 -7.35
CA THR A 166 0.94 -2.76 -8.35
C THR A 166 2.38 -3.26 -8.41
N THR A 167 2.75 -4.24 -7.59
CA THR A 167 4.12 -4.75 -7.53
C THR A 167 4.50 -5.47 -8.83
N GLY A 168 5.67 -5.09 -9.37
CA GLY A 168 6.27 -5.73 -10.53
C GLY A 168 5.60 -5.44 -11.87
N ILE A 169 4.69 -4.48 -11.96
CA ILE A 169 4.10 -3.99 -13.22
C ILE A 169 4.69 -2.63 -13.61
N ASP A 170 4.57 -2.29 -14.89
CA ASP A 170 5.05 -1.00 -15.41
C ASP A 170 4.21 0.20 -14.91
N VAL A 171 4.78 1.41 -14.99
CA VAL A 171 4.17 2.64 -14.47
C VAL A 171 2.81 2.94 -15.09
N ALA A 172 2.65 2.71 -16.40
CA ALA A 172 1.39 2.97 -17.10
C ALA A 172 0.30 1.99 -16.66
N SER A 173 0.62 0.69 -16.56
CA SER A 173 -0.27 -0.34 -16.03
C SER A 173 -0.63 -0.10 -14.57
N ALA A 174 0.33 0.32 -13.74
CA ALA A 174 0.08 0.65 -12.33
C ALA A 174 -0.88 1.84 -12.18
N ARG A 175 -0.74 2.88 -13.04
CA ARG A 175 -1.67 4.02 -13.06
C ARG A 175 -3.10 3.60 -13.42
N GLN A 176 -3.26 2.76 -14.45
CA GLN A 176 -4.57 2.24 -14.85
C GLN A 176 -5.19 1.38 -13.75
N LEU A 177 -4.37 0.57 -13.08
CA LEU A 177 -4.82 -0.27 -12.00
C LEU A 177 -5.31 0.54 -10.79
N ARG A 178 -4.56 1.57 -10.40
CA ARG A 178 -4.99 2.50 -9.33
C ARG A 178 -6.34 3.16 -9.67
N GLN A 179 -6.54 3.57 -10.92
CA GLN A 179 -7.83 4.12 -11.34
C GLN A 179 -8.97 3.10 -11.18
N LEU A 180 -8.75 1.85 -11.60
CA LEU A 180 -9.73 0.77 -11.42
C LEU A 180 -10.06 0.50 -9.94
N VAL A 181 -9.06 0.54 -9.06
CA VAL A 181 -9.26 0.38 -7.61
C VAL A 181 -10.07 1.56 -7.05
N ASP A 182 -9.77 2.79 -7.46
CA ASP A 182 -10.52 3.99 -7.09
C ASP A 182 -11.98 3.93 -7.57
N ASP A 183 -12.22 3.48 -8.81
CA ASP A 183 -13.56 3.32 -9.37
C ASP A 183 -14.37 2.25 -8.59
N LEU A 184 -13.75 1.14 -8.20
CA LEU A 184 -14.37 0.11 -7.37
C LEU A 184 -14.70 0.65 -5.97
N HIS A 185 -13.80 1.40 -5.35
CA HIS A 185 -14.02 2.06 -4.06
C HIS A 185 -15.19 3.03 -4.14
N ARG A 186 -15.22 3.91 -5.13
CA ARG A 186 -16.32 4.87 -5.36
C ARG A 186 -17.66 4.20 -5.63
N SER A 187 -17.66 2.98 -6.14
CA SER A 187 -18.89 2.18 -6.32
C SER A 187 -19.40 1.56 -5.01
N GLY A 188 -18.71 1.78 -3.88
CA GLY A 188 -19.10 1.32 -2.54
C GLY A 188 -18.45 0.01 -2.10
N THR A 189 -17.49 -0.54 -2.87
CA THR A 189 -16.73 -1.72 -2.44
C THR A 189 -15.78 -1.34 -1.31
N THR A 190 -15.81 -2.08 -0.20
CA THR A 190 -14.78 -1.96 0.84
C THR A 190 -13.50 -2.62 0.35
N ILE A 191 -12.37 -1.92 0.45
CA ILE A 191 -11.10 -2.42 -0.06
C ILE A 191 -10.06 -2.46 1.06
N PHE A 192 -9.45 -3.62 1.27
CA PHE A 192 -8.28 -3.81 2.12
C PHE A 192 -7.05 -3.97 1.22
N LEU A 193 -6.20 -2.96 1.20
CA LEU A 193 -5.04 -2.88 0.32
C LEU A 193 -3.75 -3.05 1.13
N THR A 194 -2.92 -4.05 0.80
CA THR A 194 -1.54 -4.08 1.30
C THR A 194 -0.60 -3.49 0.27
N THR A 195 0.36 -2.73 0.73
CA THR A 195 1.43 -2.19 -0.12
C THR A 195 2.67 -1.85 0.69
N HIS A 196 3.82 -1.79 0.03
CA HIS A 196 5.05 -1.19 0.54
C HIS A 196 5.35 0.13 -0.17
N TYR A 197 4.50 0.55 -1.12
CA TYR A 197 4.62 1.83 -1.81
C TYR A 197 3.82 2.91 -1.08
N ILE A 198 4.53 3.80 -0.40
CA ILE A 198 3.93 4.87 0.42
C ILE A 198 3.07 5.80 -0.42
N GLU A 199 3.55 6.19 -1.62
CA GLU A 199 2.80 7.04 -2.54
C GLU A 199 1.47 6.41 -3.00
N GLU A 200 1.41 5.09 -3.14
CA GLU A 200 0.17 4.39 -3.49
C GLU A 200 -0.85 4.50 -2.37
N ALA A 201 -0.41 4.22 -1.13
CA ALA A 201 -1.26 4.33 0.03
C ALA A 201 -1.75 5.78 0.25
N GLU A 202 -0.87 6.78 0.08
CA GLU A 202 -1.22 8.21 0.20
C GLU A 202 -2.30 8.66 -0.80
N ARG A 203 -2.28 8.08 -2.01
CA ARG A 203 -3.19 8.47 -3.09
C ARG A 203 -4.55 7.77 -3.05
N LEU A 204 -4.60 6.54 -2.53
CA LEU A 204 -5.78 5.69 -2.64
C LEU A 204 -6.53 5.54 -1.32
N CYS A 205 -5.82 5.49 -0.19
CA CYS A 205 -6.40 5.06 1.06
C CYS A 205 -7.08 6.20 1.84
N ASP A 206 -8.21 5.91 2.46
CA ASP A 206 -8.86 6.81 3.42
C ASP A 206 -8.13 6.80 4.76
N ARG A 207 -7.82 5.58 5.24
CA ARG A 207 -7.02 5.35 6.47
C ARG A 207 -5.91 4.36 6.18
N ILE A 208 -4.82 4.50 6.94
CA ILE A 208 -3.66 3.64 6.81
C ILE A 208 -3.26 3.10 8.19
N ALA A 209 -3.00 1.80 8.25
CA ALA A 209 -2.29 1.15 9.34
C ALA A 209 -0.81 0.95 8.93
N PHE A 210 0.12 1.52 9.69
CA PHE A 210 1.54 1.22 9.58
C PHE A 210 1.85 -0.05 10.35
N ILE A 211 2.36 -1.07 9.64
CA ILE A 211 2.78 -2.33 10.25
C ILE A 211 4.29 -2.52 10.10
N VAL A 212 4.96 -2.85 11.21
CA VAL A 212 6.40 -3.15 11.27
C VAL A 212 6.60 -4.33 12.22
N SER A 213 7.35 -5.33 11.78
CA SER A 213 7.68 -6.52 12.59
C SER A 213 6.44 -7.15 13.25
N GLY A 214 5.38 -7.30 12.48
CA GLY A 214 4.13 -7.93 12.93
C GLY A 214 3.26 -7.06 13.85
N ARG A 215 3.60 -5.80 14.10
CA ARG A 215 2.84 -4.90 14.99
C ARG A 215 2.32 -3.68 14.25
N ILE A 216 1.11 -3.27 14.56
CA ILE A 216 0.58 -2.00 14.11
C ILE A 216 1.17 -0.90 14.99
N ILE A 217 1.87 0.03 14.35
CA ILE A 217 2.51 1.17 15.03
C ILE A 217 1.54 2.36 15.14
N ARG A 218 0.75 2.61 14.09
CA ARG A 218 -0.25 3.67 14.06
C ARG A 218 -1.34 3.36 13.03
N ILE A 219 -2.57 3.79 13.33
CA ILE A 219 -3.69 3.83 12.39
C ILE A 219 -4.27 5.23 12.42
N ASP A 220 -4.41 5.86 11.26
CA ASP A 220 -5.05 7.18 11.16
C ASP A 220 -5.51 7.43 9.72
N THR A 221 -6.30 8.49 9.47
CA THR A 221 -6.57 8.99 8.13
C THR A 221 -5.29 9.53 7.51
N VAL A 222 -5.19 9.48 6.18
CA VAL A 222 -4.04 10.05 5.46
C VAL A 222 -3.89 11.54 5.80
N GLU A 223 -4.99 12.25 5.90
CA GLU A 223 -4.99 13.68 6.26
C GLU A 223 -4.39 13.92 7.65
N ASN A 224 -4.85 13.19 8.68
CA ASN A 224 -4.36 13.31 10.05
C ASN A 224 -2.88 12.93 10.17
N LEU A 225 -2.44 11.94 9.40
CA LEU A 225 -1.03 11.52 9.37
C LEU A 225 -0.12 12.62 8.81
N VAL A 226 -0.54 13.30 7.75
CA VAL A 226 0.29 14.27 7.03
C VAL A 226 0.13 15.70 7.58
N GLN A 227 -1.02 16.05 8.19
CA GLN A 227 -1.31 17.38 8.69
C GLN A 227 -0.22 17.95 9.63
N PRO A 228 0.31 17.22 10.64
CA PRO A 228 1.33 17.75 11.55
C PRO A 228 2.63 18.15 10.85
N ILE A 229 2.91 17.55 9.69
CA ILE A 229 4.14 17.80 8.93
C ILE A 229 3.88 18.84 7.84
N ARG A 230 2.67 18.93 7.29
CA ARG A 230 2.29 19.97 6.31
C ARG A 230 2.37 21.39 6.87
N ALA A 231 2.26 21.54 8.19
CA ALA A 231 2.48 22.81 8.87
C ALA A 231 3.94 23.26 8.83
N LYS A 232 4.90 22.36 8.56
CA LYS A 232 6.31 22.71 8.46
C LYS A 232 6.69 23.11 7.04
N HIS A 233 7.51 24.15 6.95
CA HIS A 233 8.18 24.52 5.71
C HIS A 233 9.47 23.71 5.59
N VAL A 234 9.65 23.00 4.49
CA VAL A 234 10.84 22.18 4.23
C VAL A 234 11.50 22.64 2.93
N VAL A 235 12.80 22.88 2.99
CA VAL A 235 13.65 23.17 1.84
C VAL A 235 14.76 22.12 1.79
N GLN A 236 15.02 21.58 0.63
CA GLN A 236 16.16 20.71 0.35
C GLN A 236 17.14 21.44 -0.53
N LEU A 237 18.42 21.42 -0.13
CA LEU A 237 19.53 21.99 -0.86
C LEU A 237 20.47 20.85 -1.25
N ALA A 238 20.80 20.72 -2.53
CA ALA A 238 21.83 19.79 -3.00
C ALA A 238 23.12 20.59 -3.25
N CYS A 239 24.23 20.15 -2.67
CA CYS A 239 25.52 20.84 -2.67
C CYS A 239 26.64 19.95 -3.24
N THR A 240 27.70 20.56 -3.77
CA THR A 240 28.83 19.88 -4.45
C THR A 240 29.82 19.20 -3.52
N ASN A 241 30.01 19.66 -2.28
CA ASN A 241 31.07 19.22 -1.37
C ASN A 241 30.53 18.57 -0.08
N SER A 242 31.48 17.96 0.67
CA SER A 242 31.17 17.45 2.02
C SER A 242 30.68 18.59 2.92
N ILE A 243 29.45 18.45 3.41
CA ILE A 243 28.71 19.46 4.19
C ILE A 243 28.87 19.27 5.70
N LEU A 244 29.70 18.32 6.14
CA LEU A 244 29.83 17.97 7.56
C LEU A 244 30.30 19.15 8.43
N ASP A 245 31.24 19.97 7.92
CA ASP A 245 31.82 21.11 8.66
C ASP A 245 30.91 22.35 8.65
N ILE A 246 29.91 22.41 7.75
CA ILE A 246 29.07 23.59 7.58
C ILE A 246 27.84 23.57 8.46
N GLN A 247 27.41 22.40 8.98
CA GLN A 247 26.21 22.25 9.79
C GLN A 247 26.24 23.13 11.05
N GLY A 248 27.36 23.12 11.76
CA GLY A 248 27.52 23.95 12.98
C GLY A 248 27.41 25.45 12.69
N LYS A 249 27.97 25.89 11.56
CA LYS A 249 27.89 27.29 11.12
C LYS A 249 26.48 27.69 10.71
N LEU A 250 25.77 26.81 9.98
CA LEU A 250 24.37 27.03 9.61
C LEU A 250 23.48 27.16 10.82
N SER A 251 23.59 26.23 11.79
CA SER A 251 22.79 26.27 13.01
C SER A 251 23.06 27.50 13.87
N SER A 252 24.30 28.01 13.86
CA SER A 252 24.65 29.23 14.56
C SER A 252 24.13 30.50 13.88
N SER A 253 24.12 30.52 12.53
CA SER A 253 23.70 31.69 11.74
C SER A 253 22.17 31.76 11.52
N PHE A 254 21.49 30.65 11.62
CA PHE A 254 20.03 30.53 11.45
C PHE A 254 19.42 29.68 12.59
N PRO A 255 19.39 30.20 13.84
CA PRO A 255 18.96 29.44 15.00
C PRO A 255 17.47 29.03 14.97
N GLU A 256 16.64 29.68 14.15
CA GLU A 256 15.23 29.37 13.92
C GLU A 256 15.00 28.21 12.94
N LEU A 257 16.05 27.73 12.27
CA LEU A 257 15.99 26.66 11.28
C LEU A 257 16.61 25.37 11.83
N HIS A 258 15.99 24.25 11.53
CA HIS A 258 16.51 22.93 11.83
C HIS A 258 17.19 22.33 10.59
N PHE A 259 18.44 21.93 10.74
CA PHE A 259 19.25 21.38 9.65
C PHE A 259 19.51 19.89 9.88
N ALA A 260 19.13 19.06 8.90
CA ALA A 260 19.45 17.64 8.83
C ALA A 260 20.32 17.40 7.59
N LEU A 261 21.45 16.71 7.77
CA LEU A 261 22.34 16.33 6.68
C LEU A 261 21.98 14.90 6.25
N SER A 262 21.71 14.72 4.96
CA SER A 262 21.65 13.40 4.35
C SER A 262 22.97 13.13 3.62
N GLY A 263 23.43 11.88 3.61
CA GLY A 263 24.58 11.49 2.80
C GLY A 263 24.45 12.03 1.36
N ASN A 264 25.55 12.24 0.65
CA ASN A 264 25.61 12.76 -0.72
C ASN A 264 25.40 14.28 -0.89
N GLY A 265 25.77 15.12 0.08
CA GLY A 265 25.76 16.58 -0.11
C GLY A 265 24.37 17.22 -0.06
N VAL A 266 23.39 16.57 0.56
CA VAL A 266 22.02 17.10 0.68
C VAL A 266 21.78 17.65 2.08
N ILE A 267 21.33 18.92 2.15
CA ILE A 267 20.91 19.59 3.38
C ILE A 267 19.39 19.70 3.35
N ARG A 268 18.72 19.15 4.36
CA ARG A 268 17.29 19.35 4.61
C ARG A 268 17.12 20.43 5.68
N VAL A 269 16.35 21.46 5.38
CA VAL A 269 16.06 22.60 6.26
C VAL A 269 14.59 22.59 6.60
N GLU A 270 14.25 22.60 7.88
CA GLU A 270 12.87 22.61 8.38
C GLU A 270 12.61 23.83 9.28
N SER A 271 11.41 24.40 9.18
CA SER A 271 10.96 25.50 10.04
C SER A 271 9.43 25.52 10.13
N ASP A 272 8.91 26.07 11.23
CA ASP A 272 7.49 26.37 11.40
C ASP A 272 7.07 27.66 10.67
N GLN A 273 8.06 28.45 10.20
CA GLN A 273 7.85 29.69 9.44
C GLN A 273 8.36 29.54 7.99
N PRO A 274 7.87 30.35 7.05
CA PRO A 274 8.35 30.33 5.68
C PRO A 274 9.86 30.52 5.58
N ILE A 275 10.55 29.59 4.92
CA ILE A 275 12.00 29.61 4.76
C ILE A 275 12.38 30.49 3.57
N GLY A 276 13.22 31.49 3.80
CA GLY A 276 13.90 32.27 2.76
C GLY A 276 15.09 31.50 2.17
N VAL A 277 14.97 31.05 0.91
CA VAL A 277 16.01 30.22 0.26
C VAL A 277 17.25 31.05 -0.09
N GLY A 278 17.08 32.32 -0.49
CA GLY A 278 18.16 33.19 -0.94
C GLY A 278 19.28 33.42 0.10
N PRO A 279 18.96 33.73 1.36
CA PRO A 279 19.97 33.86 2.44
C PRO A 279 20.75 32.57 2.68
N LEU A 280 20.10 31.40 2.59
CA LEU A 280 20.75 30.09 2.77
C LEU A 280 21.75 29.79 1.65
N ILE A 281 21.37 30.04 0.39
CA ILE A 281 22.24 29.83 -0.77
C ILE A 281 23.48 30.72 -0.63
N ARG A 282 23.30 32.05 -0.41
CA ARG A 282 24.43 32.97 -0.22
C ARG A 282 25.36 32.55 0.89
N PHE A 283 24.81 32.16 2.02
CA PHE A 283 25.64 31.70 3.15
C PHE A 283 26.49 30.46 2.78
N LEU A 284 25.91 29.51 2.06
CA LEU A 284 26.62 28.30 1.61
C LEU A 284 27.74 28.65 0.63
N GLU A 285 27.45 29.50 -0.38
CA GLU A 285 28.45 29.95 -1.39
C GLU A 285 29.56 30.76 -0.77
N ASP A 286 29.26 31.68 0.17
CA ASP A 286 30.27 32.48 0.90
C ASP A 286 31.18 31.60 1.78
N ASN A 287 30.73 30.40 2.17
CA ASN A 287 31.51 29.40 2.89
C ASN A 287 32.11 28.32 1.98
N GLY A 288 32.17 28.54 0.66
CA GLY A 288 32.82 27.66 -0.31
C GLY A 288 32.03 26.41 -0.70
N THR A 289 30.72 26.38 -0.43
CA THR A 289 29.84 25.28 -0.79
C THR A 289 28.87 25.73 -1.91
N GLU A 290 29.08 25.22 -3.12
CA GLU A 290 28.19 25.49 -4.25
C GLU A 290 26.85 24.75 -4.12
N VAL A 291 25.73 25.47 -4.32
CA VAL A 291 24.39 24.93 -4.28
C VAL A 291 23.94 24.59 -5.70
N LEU A 292 23.81 23.31 -5.99
CA LEU A 292 23.39 22.81 -7.31
C LEU A 292 21.88 22.90 -7.52
N GLU A 293 21.10 22.65 -6.45
CA GLU A 293 19.63 22.68 -6.50
C GLU A 293 19.08 23.15 -5.16
N ALA A 294 18.04 23.98 -5.21
CA ALA A 294 17.26 24.38 -4.04
C ALA A 294 15.78 24.17 -4.33
N ARG A 295 15.13 23.28 -3.57
CA ARG A 295 13.75 22.87 -3.81
C ARG A 295 12.94 22.94 -2.51
N ARG A 296 11.73 23.55 -2.58
CA ARG A 296 10.75 23.43 -1.51
C ARG A 296 10.09 22.05 -1.60
N ILE A 297 10.14 21.30 -0.51
CA ILE A 297 9.52 19.98 -0.43
C ILE A 297 8.21 20.14 0.35
N ARG A 298 7.14 19.57 -0.18
CA ARG A 298 5.92 19.35 0.61
C ARG A 298 6.11 18.03 1.34
N PRO A 299 6.05 18.05 2.69
CA PRO A 299 6.12 16.82 3.46
C PRO A 299 5.05 15.82 3.00
N SER A 300 5.45 14.59 2.89
CA SER A 300 4.66 13.47 2.36
C SER A 300 4.42 12.42 3.44
N LEU A 301 3.56 11.45 3.16
CA LEU A 301 3.35 10.29 4.03
C LEU A 301 4.66 9.51 4.27
N GLU A 302 5.64 9.60 3.34
CA GLU A 302 6.97 9.00 3.50
C GLU A 302 7.73 9.61 4.69
N ASP A 303 7.69 10.93 4.83
CA ASP A 303 8.30 11.62 5.98
C ASP A 303 7.64 11.21 7.31
N VAL A 304 6.31 11.00 7.29
CA VAL A 304 5.57 10.49 8.45
C VAL A 304 6.03 9.09 8.81
N PHE A 305 6.11 8.21 7.81
CA PHE A 305 6.49 6.82 8.00
C PHE A 305 7.89 6.71 8.61
N VAL A 306 8.88 7.40 8.01
CA VAL A 306 10.27 7.43 8.52
C VAL A 306 10.31 7.94 9.96
N ARG A 307 9.58 9.01 10.27
CA ARG A 307 9.56 9.61 11.61
C ARG A 307 8.93 8.71 12.68
N ILE A 308 7.87 7.98 12.32
CA ILE A 308 7.14 7.12 13.27
C ILE A 308 7.86 5.78 13.45
N THR A 309 8.42 5.22 12.39
CA THR A 309 9.00 3.88 12.41
C THR A 309 10.52 3.86 12.61
N GLY A 310 11.21 4.97 12.35
CA GLY A 310 12.67 5.04 12.28
C GLY A 310 13.29 4.31 11.09
N LEU A 311 12.46 3.80 10.15
CA LEU A 311 12.91 3.07 8.97
C LEU A 311 12.96 4.03 7.77
N GLU A 312 14.09 4.07 7.07
CA GLU A 312 14.17 4.81 5.81
C GLU A 312 13.31 4.13 4.73
N ALA A 313 12.69 4.93 3.87
CA ALA A 313 11.83 4.43 2.80
C ALA A 313 12.57 3.51 1.80
N GLU A 314 13.88 3.67 1.66
CA GLU A 314 14.73 2.75 0.90
C GLU A 314 14.80 1.35 1.50
N ALA A 315 14.69 1.20 2.82
CA ALA A 315 14.66 -0.10 3.48
C ALA A 315 13.40 -0.89 3.11
N MET A 316 12.31 -0.19 2.76
CA MET A 316 11.07 -0.83 2.28
C MET A 316 11.25 -1.52 0.91
N ARG A 317 12.20 -1.06 0.08
CA ARG A 317 12.44 -1.54 -1.29
C ARG A 317 13.51 -2.64 -1.38
N LYS A 318 14.53 -2.62 -0.51
CA LYS A 318 15.79 -3.42 -0.66
C LYS A 318 15.68 -4.93 -0.43
N GLU A 319 14.65 -5.47 0.20
CA GLU A 319 14.61 -6.91 0.52
C GLU A 319 14.19 -7.84 -0.63
N LYS A 320 13.54 -7.33 -1.69
CA LYS A 320 13.16 -8.17 -2.85
C LYS A 320 14.33 -8.48 -3.80
N GLU A 321 15.35 -7.62 -3.88
CA GLU A 321 16.50 -7.85 -4.77
C GLU A 321 17.42 -8.99 -4.32
N LYS A 322 17.48 -9.29 -3.02
CA LYS A 322 18.30 -10.39 -2.47
C LYS A 322 17.75 -11.79 -2.70
N LYS A 323 16.48 -11.98 -3.01
CA LYS A 323 15.87 -13.30 -3.26
C LYS A 323 15.76 -13.68 -4.73
N GLY A 324 16.02 -12.76 -5.67
CA GLY A 324 16.00 -12.99 -7.12
C GLY A 324 17.34 -13.37 -7.75
N GLY A 325 18.42 -13.42 -6.99
CA GLY A 325 19.78 -13.66 -7.47
C GLY A 325 20.38 -15.03 -7.16
N GLY A 326 19.55 -16.03 -6.91
CA GLY A 326 20.02 -17.38 -6.61
C GLY A 326 19.23 -18.45 -7.38
N GLN A 327 19.52 -18.62 -8.65
CA GLN A 327 19.51 -19.88 -9.42
C GLN A 327 20.24 -19.68 -10.74
#